data_e74a08c718f8a8e3a5f2e495bd932779
#
_entry.id   e74a08c718f8a8e3a5f2e495bd932779
#
_cell.length_a   1.000
_cell.length_b   1.000
_cell.length_c   1.000
_cell.angle_alpha   90.00
_cell.angle_beta   90.00
_cell.angle_gamma   90.00
#
_symmetry.space_group_name_H-M   'P 1'
#
loop_
_entity.id
_entity.type
_entity.pdbx_description
1 polymer ?
#
loop_
_entity_poly.entity_id
_entity_poly.type
_entity_poly.pdbx_seq_one_letter_code
_entity_poly.pdbx_strand_id
1 'polypeptide(L)'
;MAGQTPDPYFQKFCIFTSSMKLITLNIDTIKALCDKYHVKTLFAFGSVTRDELKPASDIDLVVDIDSNDPLSYSDDYFGLKFQLEQLLKRQVDLLELRAIKNQYLKQNIENSKVLVYGKGN
;
A
#
# COMPACT_ATOMS: atom_id res chain seq x y z
N MET A 1 27.79 11.68 10.37
CA MET A 1 27.59 11.60 10.03
C MET A 1 27.28 11.54 9.40
N ALA A 2 27.27 11.44 9.73
CA ALA A 2 27.11 11.28 9.16
C ALA A 2 26.57 11.19 8.43
N GLY A 3 26.62 11.06 8.47
CA GLY A 3 26.18 10.66 7.52
C GLY A 3 25.49 11.29 6.99
N GLN A 4 25.72 11.67 7.10
CA GLN A 4 25.19 12.29 6.62
C GLN A 4 25.21 12.60 5.36
N THR A 5 26.04 12.44 4.68
CA THR A 5 25.80 12.64 3.30
C THR A 5 25.49 11.35 2.72
N PRO A 6 24.31 11.21 2.17
CA PRO A 6 23.96 10.01 1.47
C PRO A 6 24.89 9.90 0.30
N ASP A 7 25.33 8.70 0.02
CA ASP A 7 26.11 8.52 -1.17
C ASP A 7 25.19 8.67 -2.38
N PRO A 8 25.75 8.90 -3.57
CA PRO A 8 24.95 9.08 -4.78
C PRO A 8 24.08 7.88 -5.09
N TYR A 9 24.55 6.73 -4.70
CA TYR A 9 23.82 5.51 -4.92
C TYR A 9 22.54 5.47 -4.08
N PHE A 10 22.65 5.91 -2.84
CA PHE A 10 21.52 5.97 -1.95
C PHE A 10 20.47 6.96 -2.46
N GLN A 11 20.90 8.10 -2.95
CA GLN A 11 19.98 9.09 -3.48
C GLN A 11 19.25 8.57 -4.70
N LYS A 12 19.96 7.89 -5.57
CA LYS A 12 19.37 7.31 -6.74
C LYS A 12 18.32 6.28 -6.35
N PHE A 13 18.66 5.45 -5.39
CA PHE A 13 17.73 4.45 -4.91
C PHE A 13 16.50 5.10 -4.28
N CYS A 14 16.71 6.16 -3.52
CA CYS A 14 15.63 6.87 -2.88
C CYS A 14 14.67 7.48 -3.90
N ILE A 15 15.19 8.07 -4.96
CA ILE A 15 14.37 8.60 -6.04
C ILE A 15 13.61 7.49 -6.71
N PHE A 16 14.30 6.40 -6.97
CA PHE A 16 13.75 5.28 -7.71
C PHE A 16 12.64 4.57 -6.95
N THR A 17 12.75 4.51 -5.63
CA THR A 17 11.80 3.78 -4.80
C THR A 17 11.08 4.69 -3.81
N SER A 18 10.95 5.97 -4.15
CA SER A 18 10.40 6.94 -3.20
C SER A 18 8.99 6.55 -2.72
N SER A 19 8.18 5.98 -3.59
CA SER A 19 6.82 5.58 -3.24
C SER A 19 6.81 4.42 -2.27
N MET A 20 7.60 3.41 -2.56
CA MET A 20 7.71 2.26 -1.66
C MET A 20 8.42 2.66 -0.38
N LYS A 21 9.32 3.61 -0.44
CA LYS A 21 9.98 4.10 0.76
C LYS A 21 8.98 4.74 1.71
N LEU A 22 8.01 5.46 1.17
CA LEU A 22 6.96 6.05 1.98
C LEU A 22 6.21 4.98 2.76
N ILE A 23 5.88 3.88 2.10
CA ILE A 23 5.24 2.75 2.75
C ILE A 23 6.18 2.11 3.77
N THR A 24 7.41 1.89 3.40
CA THR A 24 8.40 1.24 4.27
C THR A 24 8.67 2.05 5.53
N LEU A 25 8.78 3.36 5.41
CA LEU A 25 9.02 4.22 6.56
C LEU A 25 7.86 4.20 7.55
N ASN A 26 6.66 3.90 7.07
CA ASN A 26 5.47 3.86 7.91
C ASN A 26 4.98 2.44 8.14
N ILE A 27 5.82 1.45 7.88
CA ILE A 27 5.38 0.06 7.87
C ILE A 27 4.84 -0.41 9.22
N ASP A 28 5.45 0.02 10.31
CA ASP A 28 4.99 -0.41 11.64
C ASP A 28 3.60 0.12 11.92
N THR A 29 3.36 1.38 11.58
CA THR A 29 2.04 1.98 11.74
C THR A 29 1.02 1.34 10.81
N ILE A 30 1.44 1.05 9.59
CA ILE A 30 0.56 0.39 8.63
C ILE A 30 0.16 -0.99 9.14
N LYS A 31 1.11 -1.74 9.68
CA LYS A 31 0.82 -3.06 10.26
C LYS A 31 -0.16 -2.96 11.42
N ALA A 32 0.02 -1.94 12.28
CA ALA A 32 -0.89 -1.74 13.40
C ALA A 32 -2.29 -1.40 12.90
N LEU A 33 -2.40 -0.59 11.86
CA LEU A 33 -3.70 -0.29 11.27
C LEU A 33 -4.35 -1.52 10.65
N CYS A 34 -3.56 -2.32 9.97
CA CYS A 34 -4.06 -3.56 9.38
C CYS A 34 -4.62 -4.49 10.45
N ASP A 35 -3.91 -4.59 11.55
CA ASP A 35 -4.36 -5.42 12.67
C ASP A 35 -5.66 -4.86 13.26
N LYS A 36 -5.73 -3.54 13.43
CA LYS A 36 -6.90 -2.89 13.99
C LYS A 36 -8.13 -3.09 13.13
N TYR A 37 -7.97 -3.05 11.82
CA TYR A 37 -9.09 -3.12 10.88
C TYR A 37 -9.29 -4.51 10.29
N HIS A 38 -8.73 -5.52 10.91
CA HIS A 38 -8.95 -6.92 10.55
C HIS A 38 -8.50 -7.26 9.13
N VAL A 39 -7.42 -6.66 8.70
CA VAL A 39 -6.86 -6.94 7.38
C VAL A 39 -6.20 -8.30 7.38
N LYS A 40 -6.51 -9.10 6.37
CA LYS A 40 -5.85 -10.39 6.18
C LYS A 40 -4.57 -10.20 5.38
N THR A 41 -4.65 -9.48 4.26
CA THR A 41 -3.49 -9.16 3.45
C THR A 41 -3.63 -7.78 2.85
N LEU A 42 -2.49 -7.15 2.63
CA LEU A 42 -2.42 -5.84 1.96
C LEU A 42 -1.23 -5.86 1.02
N PHE A 43 -1.49 -5.52 -0.24
CA PHE A 43 -0.45 -5.43 -1.27
C PHE A 43 -0.42 -4.03 -1.86
N ALA A 44 0.77 -3.59 -2.24
CA ALA A 44 0.92 -2.39 -3.06
C ALA A 44 1.12 -2.84 -4.50
N PHE A 45 0.61 -2.07 -5.45
CA PHE A 45 0.78 -2.40 -6.85
C PHE A 45 0.77 -1.14 -7.71
N GLY A 46 0.98 -1.32 -9.01
CA GLY A 46 0.91 -0.21 -9.93
C GLY A 46 2.09 0.74 -9.82
N SER A 47 1.82 2.02 -9.99
CA SER A 47 2.89 3.02 -10.10
C SER A 47 3.75 3.12 -8.85
N VAL A 48 3.18 2.83 -7.68
CA VAL A 48 3.95 2.90 -6.44
C VAL A 48 5.09 1.87 -6.43
N THR A 49 4.88 0.73 -7.09
CA THR A 49 5.89 -0.33 -7.14
C THR A 49 6.84 -0.16 -8.33
N ARG A 50 6.48 0.66 -9.30
CA ARG A 50 7.28 0.85 -10.51
C ARG A 50 7.98 2.20 -10.57
N ASP A 51 7.92 2.92 -9.47
CA ASP A 51 8.59 4.22 -9.40
C ASP A 51 8.08 5.22 -10.44
N GLU A 52 6.81 5.11 -10.76
CA GLU A 52 6.15 6.03 -11.68
C GLU A 52 5.25 7.01 -10.93
N LEU A 53 5.30 6.98 -9.62
CA LEU A 53 4.42 7.79 -8.81
C LEU A 53 4.87 9.24 -8.83
N LYS A 54 3.97 10.10 -9.24
CA LYS A 54 4.20 11.53 -9.25
C LYS A 54 3.69 12.11 -7.93
N PRO A 55 4.11 13.33 -7.56
CA PRO A 55 3.70 13.90 -6.28
C PRO A 55 2.19 13.91 -6.04
N ALA A 56 1.41 14.02 -7.09
CA ALA A 56 -0.04 14.05 -6.98
C ALA A 56 -0.73 12.72 -7.25
N SER A 57 0.04 11.66 -7.50
CA SER A 57 -0.54 10.36 -7.84
C SER A 57 -1.09 9.65 -6.62
N ASP A 58 -2.14 8.88 -6.83
CA ASP A 58 -2.70 8.04 -5.78
C ASP A 58 -1.80 6.83 -5.53
N ILE A 59 -1.85 6.34 -4.32
CA ILE A 59 -1.15 5.10 -3.98
C ILE A 59 -2.14 3.96 -4.17
N ASP A 60 -1.79 3.00 -5.02
CA ASP A 60 -2.67 1.87 -5.32
C ASP A 60 -2.36 0.71 -4.39
N LEU A 61 -3.37 0.33 -3.62
CA LEU A 61 -3.27 -0.80 -2.69
C LEU A 61 -4.42 -1.76 -2.93
N VAL A 62 -4.16 -3.03 -2.66
CA VAL A 62 -5.20 -4.05 -2.72
C VAL A 62 -5.29 -4.70 -1.34
N VAL A 63 -6.50 -4.81 -0.82
CA VAL A 63 -6.71 -5.31 0.52
C VAL A 63 -7.67 -6.50 0.53
N ASP A 64 -7.40 -7.44 1.41
CA ASP A 64 -8.35 -8.51 1.73
C ASP A 64 -8.63 -8.40 3.22
N ILE A 65 -9.87 -8.06 3.56
CA ILE A 65 -10.28 -7.87 4.95
C ILE A 65 -10.98 -9.14 5.42
N ASP A 66 -10.59 -9.60 6.61
CA ASP A 66 -11.13 -10.83 7.18
C ASP A 66 -12.40 -10.53 7.97
N SER A 67 -13.48 -10.36 7.24
CA SER A 67 -14.79 -10.11 7.86
C SER A 67 -15.88 -10.63 6.93
N ASN A 68 -16.89 -11.25 7.53
CA ASN A 68 -18.04 -11.77 6.79
C ASN A 68 -19.29 -10.90 7.00
N ASP A 69 -19.21 -9.95 7.90
CA ASP A 69 -20.33 -9.05 8.17
C ASP A 69 -20.21 -7.80 7.31
N PRO A 70 -21.18 -7.52 6.43
CA PRO A 70 -21.08 -6.38 5.52
C PRO A 70 -20.86 -5.04 6.21
N LEU A 71 -21.51 -4.84 7.36
CA LEU A 71 -21.36 -3.57 8.08
C LEU A 71 -19.98 -3.43 8.67
N SER A 72 -19.50 -4.50 9.32
CA SER A 72 -18.13 -4.50 9.87
C SER A 72 -17.09 -4.36 8.76
N TYR A 73 -17.32 -5.03 7.65
CA TYR A 73 -16.42 -4.95 6.51
C TYR A 73 -16.30 -3.51 6.00
N SER A 74 -17.45 -2.85 5.83
CA SER A 74 -17.45 -1.46 5.37
C SER A 74 -16.74 -0.54 6.33
N ASP A 75 -16.99 -0.70 7.63
CA ASP A 75 -16.35 0.12 8.64
C ASP A 75 -14.83 -0.08 8.61
N ASP A 76 -14.40 -1.31 8.49
CA ASP A 76 -12.98 -1.63 8.43
C ASP A 76 -12.35 -1.06 7.17
N TYR A 77 -13.03 -1.21 6.04
CA TYR A 77 -12.53 -0.74 4.77
C TYR A 77 -12.33 0.78 4.77
N PHE A 78 -13.37 1.51 5.12
CA PHE A 78 -13.31 2.97 5.07
C PHE A 78 -12.42 3.53 6.18
N GLY A 79 -12.43 2.89 7.35
CA GLY A 79 -11.54 3.30 8.42
C GLY A 79 -10.08 3.14 8.04
N LEU A 80 -9.75 2.01 7.46
CA LEU A 80 -8.39 1.75 7.00
C LEU A 80 -7.98 2.74 5.92
N LYS A 81 -8.85 2.94 4.94
CA LYS A 81 -8.56 3.88 3.85
C LYS A 81 -8.30 5.28 4.38
N PHE A 82 -9.16 5.76 5.27
CA PHE A 82 -9.01 7.08 5.84
C PHE A 82 -7.69 7.22 6.60
N GLN A 83 -7.38 6.23 7.44
CA GLN A 83 -6.16 6.28 8.24
C GLN A 83 -4.90 6.21 7.36
N LEU A 84 -4.95 5.40 6.32
CA LEU A 84 -3.82 5.32 5.40
C LEU A 84 -3.61 6.65 4.68
N GLU A 85 -4.69 7.30 4.26
CA GLU A 85 -4.57 8.60 3.61
C GLU A 85 -4.00 9.64 4.56
N GLN A 86 -4.40 9.61 5.82
CA GLN A 86 -3.86 10.52 6.82
C GLN A 86 -2.37 10.25 7.06
N LEU A 87 -2.02 8.99 7.17
CA LEU A 87 -0.64 8.59 7.44
C LEU A 87 0.30 8.92 6.30
N LEU A 88 -0.11 8.58 5.09
CA LEU A 88 0.74 8.72 3.91
C LEU A 88 0.62 10.09 3.26
N LYS A 89 -0.37 10.87 3.67
CA LYS A 89 -0.61 12.23 3.15
C LYS A 89 -0.80 12.24 1.65
N ARG A 90 -1.48 11.20 1.17
CA ARG A 90 -1.84 11.05 -0.23
C ARG A 90 -3.17 10.34 -0.32
N GLN A 91 -3.83 10.51 -1.44
CA GLN A 91 -5.01 9.69 -1.70
C GLN A 91 -4.59 8.25 -1.91
N VAL A 92 -5.37 7.35 -1.36
CA VAL A 92 -5.13 5.92 -1.47
C VAL A 92 -6.26 5.30 -2.24
N ASP A 93 -5.92 4.62 -3.33
CA ASP A 93 -6.89 3.85 -4.10
C ASP A 93 -6.86 2.43 -3.52
N LEU A 94 -7.78 2.17 -2.60
CA LEU A 94 -7.81 0.90 -1.87
C LEU A 94 -8.82 -0.03 -2.53
N LEU A 95 -8.31 -1.01 -3.26
CA LEU A 95 -9.15 -1.97 -3.95
C LEU A 95 -9.37 -3.20 -3.10
N GLU A 96 -10.56 -3.76 -3.20
CA GLU A 96 -10.91 -4.98 -2.47
C GLU A 96 -10.56 -6.18 -3.34
N LEU A 97 -9.69 -7.03 -2.85
CA LEU A 97 -9.23 -8.18 -3.60
C LEU A 97 -10.37 -9.03 -4.10
N ARG A 98 -11.36 -9.28 -3.23
CA ARG A 98 -12.48 -10.15 -3.58
C ARG A 98 -13.46 -9.52 -4.56
N ALA A 99 -13.36 -8.23 -4.80
CA ALA A 99 -14.25 -7.51 -5.70
C ALA A 99 -13.66 -7.30 -7.09
N ILE A 100 -12.40 -7.64 -7.27
CA ILE A 100 -11.73 -7.42 -8.55
C ILE A 100 -12.15 -8.48 -9.54
N LYS A 101 -12.76 -8.06 -10.63
CA LYS A 101 -13.25 -8.97 -11.68
C LYS A 101 -12.61 -8.72 -13.04
N ASN A 102 -11.98 -7.55 -13.19
CA ASN A 102 -11.33 -7.20 -14.45
C ASN A 102 -10.05 -8.01 -14.60
N GLN A 103 -9.94 -8.77 -15.67
CA GLN A 103 -8.79 -9.64 -15.89
C GLN A 103 -7.50 -8.87 -16.10
N TYR A 104 -7.57 -7.73 -16.77
CA TYR A 104 -6.38 -6.90 -16.97
C TYR A 104 -5.87 -6.35 -15.65
N LEU A 105 -6.78 -5.89 -14.80
CA LEU A 105 -6.41 -5.37 -13.49
C LEU A 105 -5.81 -6.48 -12.63
N LYS A 106 -6.44 -7.66 -12.63
CA LYS A 106 -5.91 -8.79 -11.90
C LYS A 106 -4.51 -9.15 -12.34
N GLN A 107 -4.29 -9.20 -13.64
CA GLN A 107 -2.98 -9.53 -14.20
C GLN A 107 -1.95 -8.48 -13.81
N ASN A 108 -2.34 -7.22 -13.89
CA ASN A 108 -1.45 -6.13 -13.53
C ASN A 108 -1.05 -6.21 -12.06
N ILE A 109 -2.01 -6.51 -11.20
CA ILE A 109 -1.75 -6.67 -9.77
C ILE A 109 -0.80 -7.84 -9.55
N GLU A 110 -1.08 -8.99 -10.15
CA GLU A 110 -0.24 -10.17 -9.98
C GLU A 110 1.19 -9.92 -10.44
N ASN A 111 1.36 -9.16 -11.50
CA ASN A 111 2.68 -8.89 -12.06
C ASN A 111 3.49 -7.89 -11.24
N SER A 112 2.84 -7.02 -10.50
CA SER A 112 3.53 -5.90 -9.84
C SER A 112 3.33 -5.85 -8.34
N LYS A 113 2.50 -6.72 -7.75
CA LYS A 113 2.17 -6.60 -6.34
C LYS A 113 3.37 -6.85 -5.43
N VAL A 114 3.43 -6.05 -4.37
CA VAL A 114 4.43 -6.20 -3.32
C VAL A 114 3.68 -6.33 -2.01
N LEU A 115 3.98 -7.37 -1.25
CA LEU A 115 3.31 -7.62 0.01
C LEU A 115 3.67 -6.55 1.04
N VAL A 116 2.65 -5.94 1.64
CA VAL A 116 2.83 -4.95 2.69
C VAL A 116 2.49 -5.57 4.04
N TYR A 117 1.44 -6.38 4.11
CA TYR A 117 1.00 -6.96 5.36
C TYR A 117 0.36 -8.32 5.10
N GLY A 118 0.58 -9.25 6.01
CA GLY A 118 -0.04 -10.55 5.98
C GLY A 118 0.86 -11.59 5.34
N LYS A 119 0.25 -12.70 4.97
CA LYS A 119 0.97 -13.78 4.30
C LYS A 119 0.73 -13.69 2.81
N GLY A 120 1.81 -13.60 2.06
CA GLY A 120 1.70 -13.52 0.62
C GLY A 120 1.46 -14.91 0.03
N ASN A 121 0.45 -15.02 -0.75
CA ASN A 121 0.20 -16.24 -1.50
C ASN A 121 -0.22 -15.92 -2.88
#